data_cc06ed6ff4e03d9b6ef7e1295d8442cb
#
_entry.id   cc06ed6ff4e03d9b6ef7e1295d8442cb
#
_cell.length_a   1.000
_cell.length_b   1.000
_cell.length_c   1.000
_cell.angle_alpha   90.00
_cell.angle_beta   90.00
_cell.angle_gamma   90.00
#
_symmetry.space_group_name_H-M   'P 1'
#
loop_
_entity.id
_entity.type
_entity.pdbx_description
1 polymer ?
#
loop_
_entity_poly.entity_id
_entity_poly.type
_entity_poly.pdbx_seq_one_letter_code
_entity_poly.pdbx_strand_id
1 'polypeptide(L)'
;MQAYLEWMPVRDPVAGRPRDAIWRKFEIGDLATLLLLESRLVGRGVDLTFDEVFLAADADKPAAVAALKEKINDPNRSMLGPEQEAWLAEELKQSAAAGKKWQVLGNQVTMAKVKIPDLEKGLPPEKYAQVSAGTKRFYT
;
A
#
# COMPACT_ATOMS: atom_id res chain seq x y z
N MET A 1 -5.46 12.80 -11.66
CA MET A 1 -6.67 12.73 -10.81
C MET A 1 -7.88 13.42 -11.47
N GLN A 2 -7.76 14.63 -12.03
CA GLN A 2 -8.89 15.35 -12.66
C GLN A 2 -9.60 14.49 -13.72
N ALA A 3 -8.89 13.96 -14.71
CA ALA A 3 -9.47 13.09 -15.73
C ALA A 3 -10.18 11.85 -15.15
N TYR A 4 -9.67 11.28 -14.06
CA TYR A 4 -10.33 10.16 -13.38
C TYR A 4 -11.72 10.55 -12.84
N LEU A 5 -11.83 11.71 -12.20
CA LEU A 5 -13.09 12.19 -11.63
C LEU A 5 -14.08 12.68 -12.70
N GLU A 6 -13.57 13.14 -13.86
CA GLU A 6 -14.40 13.61 -14.97
C GLU A 6 -14.95 12.47 -15.83
N TRP A 7 -14.19 11.38 -15.99
CA TRP A 7 -14.53 10.30 -16.92
C TRP A 7 -15.02 9.02 -16.25
N MET A 8 -14.78 8.85 -14.95
CA MET A 8 -15.24 7.67 -14.22
C MET A 8 -16.54 7.98 -13.46
N PRO A 9 -17.50 7.08 -13.44
CA PRO A 9 -18.76 7.26 -12.71
C PRO A 9 -18.55 7.08 -11.20
N VAL A 10 -17.66 7.88 -10.62
CA VAL A 10 -17.35 7.89 -9.20
C VAL A 10 -17.87 9.17 -8.57
N ARG A 11 -18.24 9.10 -7.29
CA ARG A 11 -18.66 10.29 -6.56
C ARG A 11 -17.46 11.18 -6.29
N ASP A 12 -17.70 12.48 -6.30
CA ASP A 12 -16.68 13.44 -5.87
C ASP A 12 -16.15 13.13 -4.47
N PRO A 13 -14.89 13.49 -4.19
CA PRO A 13 -14.33 13.45 -2.84
C PRO A 13 -15.21 14.19 -1.83
N VAL A 14 -15.13 13.80 -0.59
CA VAL A 14 -15.87 14.48 0.48
C VAL A 14 -15.47 15.95 0.56
N ALA A 15 -16.43 16.84 0.67
CA ALA A 15 -16.18 18.27 0.79
C ALA A 15 -15.21 18.57 1.95
N GLY A 16 -14.25 19.44 1.71
CA GLY A 16 -13.22 19.81 2.67
C GLY A 16 -11.97 18.92 2.67
N ARG A 17 -11.94 17.87 1.87
CA ARG A 17 -10.74 17.04 1.67
C ARG A 17 -10.05 17.34 0.32
N PRO A 18 -8.75 17.08 0.20
CA PRO A 18 -8.07 17.11 -1.08
C PRO A 18 -8.74 16.20 -2.12
N ARG A 19 -8.70 16.57 -3.38
CA ARG A 19 -9.36 15.81 -4.48
C ARG A 19 -8.82 14.39 -4.67
N ASP A 20 -7.63 14.10 -4.19
CA ASP A 20 -6.97 12.80 -4.23
C ASP A 20 -7.25 11.95 -2.98
N ALA A 21 -7.85 12.53 -1.93
CA ALA A 21 -8.29 11.84 -0.73
C ALA A 21 -9.60 11.07 -1.00
N ILE A 22 -9.52 10.01 -1.79
CA ILE A 22 -10.68 9.26 -2.29
C ILE A 22 -11.14 8.12 -1.38
N TRP A 23 -10.50 7.90 -0.24
CA TRP A 23 -10.97 6.91 0.74
C TRP A 23 -12.32 7.32 1.34
N ARG A 24 -13.16 6.33 1.60
CA ARG A 24 -14.54 6.59 2.05
C ARG A 24 -15.15 5.41 2.78
N LYS A 25 -16.23 5.71 3.50
CA LYS A 25 -17.03 4.74 4.26
C LYS A 25 -18.41 4.57 3.62
N PHE A 26 -18.91 3.34 3.70
CA PHE A 26 -20.31 3.02 3.43
C PHE A 26 -20.88 2.18 4.57
N GLU A 27 -22.09 2.51 5.00
CA GLU A 27 -22.84 1.75 6.00
C GLU A 27 -23.80 0.78 5.29
N ILE A 28 -23.79 -0.47 5.71
CA ILE A 28 -24.68 -1.52 5.19
C ILE A 28 -25.63 -1.94 6.32
N GLY A 29 -26.69 -1.17 6.48
CA GLY A 29 -27.65 -1.33 7.58
C GLY A 29 -26.97 -1.38 8.94
N ASP A 30 -27.41 -2.28 9.78
CA ASP A 30 -26.78 -2.62 11.07
C ASP A 30 -25.73 -3.74 10.99
N LEU A 31 -25.54 -4.29 9.78
CA LEU A 31 -24.73 -5.47 9.53
C LEU A 31 -23.24 -5.15 9.41
N ALA A 32 -22.88 -4.17 8.58
CA ALA A 32 -21.48 -3.96 8.22
C ALA A 32 -21.13 -2.50 7.94
N THR A 33 -19.86 -2.17 8.14
CA THR A 33 -19.21 -0.96 7.64
C THR A 33 -18.18 -1.36 6.59
N LEU A 34 -18.30 -0.81 5.37
CA LEU A 34 -17.32 -0.96 4.30
C LEU A 34 -16.43 0.27 4.26
N LEU A 35 -15.13 0.07 4.43
CA LEU A 35 -14.10 1.11 4.42
C LEU A 35 -13.23 0.93 3.19
N LEU A 36 -13.35 1.81 2.21
CA LEU A 36 -12.51 1.82 1.02
C LEU A 36 -11.27 2.64 1.29
N LEU A 37 -10.11 2.00 1.22
CA LEU A 37 -8.82 2.64 1.44
C LEU A 37 -8.24 3.16 0.11
N GLU A 38 -7.32 4.10 0.24
CA GLU A 38 -6.52 4.62 -0.86
C GLU A 38 -5.03 4.43 -0.48
N SER A 39 -4.31 3.62 -1.25
CA SER A 39 -2.94 3.23 -0.95
C SER A 39 -1.95 3.54 -2.08
N ARG A 40 -2.36 4.37 -3.07
CA ARG A 40 -1.56 4.60 -4.28
C ARG A 40 -1.20 6.06 -4.53
N LEU A 41 -1.97 7.00 -3.98
CA LEU A 41 -1.86 8.43 -4.32
C LEU A 41 -1.42 9.26 -3.12
N VAL A 42 -2.20 9.21 -2.03
CA VAL A 42 -2.02 10.10 -0.87
C VAL A 42 -1.35 9.32 0.26
N GLY A 43 -0.34 9.93 0.85
CA GLY A 43 0.33 9.36 2.03
C GLY A 43 1.32 8.25 1.74
N ARG A 44 1.35 7.72 0.53
CA ARG A 44 2.32 6.69 0.16
C ARG A 44 3.74 7.27 0.12
N GLY A 45 4.62 6.68 0.90
CA GLY A 45 6.05 6.98 0.86
C GLY A 45 6.69 6.60 -0.48
N VAL A 46 7.93 6.99 -0.67
CA VAL A 46 8.71 6.62 -1.88
C VAL A 46 8.75 5.10 -2.02
N ASP A 47 8.49 4.62 -3.23
CA ASP A 47 8.57 3.20 -3.54
C ASP A 47 10.01 2.69 -3.37
N LEU A 48 10.14 1.59 -2.68
CA LEU A 48 11.41 0.88 -2.58
C LEU A 48 11.47 -0.19 -3.66
N THR A 49 12.59 -0.24 -4.36
CA THR A 49 12.85 -1.27 -5.37
C THR A 49 13.94 -2.21 -4.88
N PHE A 50 13.96 -3.41 -5.43
CA PHE A 50 15.04 -4.37 -5.19
C PHE A 50 16.22 -4.18 -6.15
N ASP A 51 16.16 -3.18 -7.02
CA ASP A 51 17.17 -2.96 -8.07
C ASP A 51 18.57 -2.79 -7.47
N GLU A 52 18.70 -2.02 -6.39
CA GLU A 52 19.99 -1.81 -5.70
C GLU A 52 20.62 -3.12 -5.22
N VAL A 53 19.79 -4.08 -4.78
CA VAL A 53 20.24 -5.40 -4.32
C VAL A 53 20.61 -6.32 -5.48
N PHE A 54 19.77 -6.34 -6.53
CA PHE A 54 19.97 -7.26 -7.65
C PHE A 54 21.11 -6.83 -8.59
N LEU A 55 21.36 -5.54 -8.69
CA LEU A 55 22.44 -4.96 -9.50
C LEU A 55 23.76 -4.84 -8.75
N ALA A 56 23.76 -5.04 -7.42
CA ALA A 56 24.98 -5.02 -6.61
C ALA A 56 25.92 -6.18 -7.01
N ALA A 57 27.22 -5.93 -6.97
CA ALA A 57 28.23 -6.99 -7.08
C ALA A 57 28.04 -7.99 -5.92
N ASP A 58 28.42 -9.25 -6.12
CA ASP A 58 28.19 -10.31 -5.12
C ASP A 58 28.79 -9.98 -3.75
N ALA A 59 29.95 -9.31 -3.73
CA ALA A 59 30.57 -8.85 -2.49
C ALA A 59 29.77 -7.77 -1.74
N ASP A 60 28.98 -6.97 -2.47
CA ASP A 60 28.25 -5.82 -1.93
C ASP A 60 26.79 -6.16 -1.60
N LYS A 61 26.28 -7.31 -2.05
CA LYS A 61 24.88 -7.76 -1.82
C LYS A 61 24.47 -7.75 -0.35
N PRO A 62 25.27 -8.26 0.60
CA PRO A 62 24.87 -8.23 2.01
C PRO A 62 24.64 -6.81 2.53
N ALA A 63 25.49 -5.86 2.12
CA ALA A 63 25.33 -4.45 2.50
C ALA A 63 24.08 -3.83 1.86
N ALA A 64 23.83 -4.10 0.59
CA ALA A 64 22.63 -3.64 -0.12
C ALA A 64 21.34 -4.21 0.50
N VAL A 65 21.34 -5.49 0.90
CA VAL A 65 20.22 -6.11 1.61
C VAL A 65 19.98 -5.46 2.96
N ALA A 66 21.05 -5.19 3.73
CA ALA A 66 20.96 -4.52 5.02
C ALA A 66 20.37 -3.11 4.87
N ALA A 67 20.87 -2.32 3.93
CA ALA A 67 20.35 -0.98 3.64
C ALA A 67 18.88 -1.00 3.21
N LEU A 68 18.48 -1.96 2.39
CA LEU A 68 17.08 -2.13 1.99
C LEU A 68 16.19 -2.50 3.19
N LYS A 69 16.66 -3.40 4.07
CA LYS A 69 15.93 -3.77 5.30
C LYS A 69 15.73 -2.57 6.23
N GLU A 70 16.72 -1.69 6.37
CA GLU A 70 16.59 -0.45 7.13
C GLU A 70 15.52 0.46 6.51
N LYS A 71 15.57 0.67 5.19
CA LYS A 71 14.57 1.47 4.48
C LYS A 71 13.15 0.89 4.62
N ILE A 72 12.99 -0.43 4.57
CA ILE A 72 11.69 -1.11 4.73
C ILE A 72 11.15 -0.93 6.16
N ASN A 73 12.01 -1.00 7.16
CA ASN A 73 11.63 -0.94 8.58
C ASN A 73 11.61 0.50 9.14
N ASP A 74 11.79 1.52 8.32
CA ASP A 74 11.69 2.91 8.77
C ASP A 74 10.28 3.18 9.34
N PRO A 75 10.16 3.51 10.63
CA PRO A 75 8.87 3.74 11.29
C PRO A 75 8.10 4.95 10.74
N ASN A 76 8.78 5.82 10.01
CA ASN A 76 8.14 6.98 9.37
C ASN A 76 7.51 6.65 8.02
N ARG A 77 7.71 5.43 7.52
CA ARG A 77 7.06 5.00 6.29
C ARG A 77 5.62 4.62 6.56
N SER A 78 4.74 5.18 5.76
CA SER A 78 3.33 4.83 5.76
C SER A 78 2.86 4.56 4.34
N MET A 79 1.93 3.65 4.19
CA MET A 79 1.23 3.40 2.93
C MET A 79 -0.04 4.24 2.80
N LEU A 80 -0.67 4.55 3.92
CA LEU A 80 -1.94 5.25 3.97
C LEU A 80 -1.77 6.73 4.32
N GLY A 81 -0.67 7.08 4.98
CA GLY A 81 -0.44 8.39 5.55
C GLY A 81 -1.20 8.64 6.85
N PRO A 82 -0.73 9.57 7.68
CA PRO A 82 -1.24 9.77 9.04
C PRO A 82 -2.73 10.17 9.07
N GLU A 83 -3.19 10.94 8.11
CA GLU A 83 -4.59 11.38 8.06
C GLU A 83 -5.54 10.20 7.81
N GLN A 84 -5.24 9.34 6.82
CA GLN A 84 -6.07 8.19 6.52
C GLN A 84 -5.99 7.13 7.61
N GLU A 85 -4.83 6.94 8.22
CA GLU A 85 -4.64 6.02 9.35
C GLU A 85 -5.48 6.45 10.56
N ALA A 86 -5.47 7.73 10.91
CA ALA A 86 -6.30 8.27 11.99
C ALA A 86 -7.80 8.12 11.69
N TRP A 87 -8.21 8.43 10.47
CA TRP A 87 -9.58 8.24 10.02
C TRP A 87 -10.00 6.77 10.10
N LEU A 88 -9.17 5.85 9.60
CA LEU A 88 -9.45 4.41 9.62
C LEU A 88 -9.60 3.88 11.06
N ALA A 89 -8.71 4.29 11.96
CA ALA A 89 -8.75 3.89 13.34
C ALA A 89 -10.05 4.37 14.04
N GLU A 90 -10.47 5.60 13.76
CA GLU A 90 -11.71 6.15 14.31
C GLU A 90 -12.95 5.46 13.75
N GLU A 91 -13.01 5.22 12.44
CA GLU A 91 -14.14 4.54 11.81
C GLU A 91 -14.30 3.09 12.28
N LEU A 92 -13.20 2.38 12.50
CA LEU A 92 -13.23 1.04 13.08
C LEU A 92 -13.77 1.03 14.50
N LYS A 93 -13.36 2.00 15.34
CA LYS A 93 -13.88 2.17 16.69
C LYS A 93 -15.39 2.46 16.68
N GLN A 94 -15.82 3.39 15.84
CA GLN A 94 -17.23 3.74 15.71
C GLN A 94 -18.08 2.56 15.24
N SER A 95 -17.60 1.83 14.23
CA SER A 95 -18.27 0.63 13.73
C SER A 95 -18.41 -0.45 14.79
N ALA A 96 -17.37 -0.69 15.57
CA ALA A 96 -17.40 -1.65 16.68
C ALA A 96 -18.33 -1.19 17.81
N ALA A 97 -18.29 0.09 18.20
CA ALA A 97 -19.15 0.67 19.21
C ALA A 97 -20.63 0.65 18.80
N ALA A 98 -20.92 0.81 17.51
CA ALA A 98 -22.26 0.67 16.95
C ALA A 98 -22.77 -0.77 16.87
N GLY A 99 -21.98 -1.76 17.28
CA GLY A 99 -22.36 -3.17 17.27
C GLY A 99 -22.40 -3.80 15.87
N LYS A 100 -21.77 -3.18 14.85
CA LYS A 100 -21.69 -3.74 13.52
C LYS A 100 -20.95 -5.09 13.57
N LYS A 101 -21.49 -6.11 12.92
CA LYS A 101 -20.91 -7.44 12.92
C LYS A 101 -19.65 -7.55 12.05
N TRP A 102 -19.58 -6.73 10.99
CA TRP A 102 -18.50 -6.80 10.01
C TRP A 102 -17.88 -5.43 9.76
N GLN A 103 -16.57 -5.37 9.79
CA GLN A 103 -15.76 -4.28 9.29
C GLN A 103 -15.01 -4.81 8.06
N VAL A 104 -15.43 -4.33 6.89
CA VAL A 104 -14.89 -4.78 5.59
C VAL A 104 -13.95 -3.72 5.06
N LEU A 105 -12.69 -4.09 4.85
CA LEU A 105 -11.67 -3.21 4.27
C LEU A 105 -11.52 -3.50 2.79
N GLY A 106 -11.90 -2.55 1.94
CA GLY A 106 -11.59 -2.56 0.51
C GLY A 106 -10.19 -1.99 0.30
N ASN A 107 -9.20 -2.87 0.21
CA ASN A 107 -7.80 -2.50 0.06
C ASN A 107 -7.27 -2.92 -1.31
N GLN A 108 -6.43 -2.07 -1.90
CA GLN A 108 -5.89 -2.24 -3.26
C GLN A 108 -4.60 -3.06 -3.28
N VAL A 109 -4.03 -3.35 -2.12
CA VAL A 109 -2.76 -4.07 -1.97
C VAL A 109 -2.93 -5.30 -1.09
N THR A 110 -2.11 -6.32 -1.33
CA THR A 110 -2.09 -7.52 -0.51
C THR A 110 -1.54 -7.18 0.88
N MET A 111 -2.33 -7.44 1.93
CA MET A 111 -1.90 -7.27 3.33
C MET A 111 -1.26 -8.52 3.91
N ALA A 112 -1.30 -9.64 3.20
CA ALA A 112 -0.66 -10.87 3.63
C ALA A 112 0.86 -10.72 3.58
N LYS A 113 1.55 -11.29 4.59
CA LYS A 113 3.02 -11.35 4.56
C LYS A 113 3.47 -12.24 3.40
N VAL A 114 3.98 -11.62 2.35
CA VAL A 114 4.60 -12.34 1.24
C VAL A 114 6.01 -12.75 1.66
N LYS A 115 6.33 -14.04 1.53
CA LYS A 115 7.70 -14.49 1.71
C LYS A 115 8.54 -13.98 0.54
N ILE A 116 9.44 -13.05 0.84
CA ILE A 116 10.42 -12.58 -0.13
C ILE A 116 11.41 -13.74 -0.35
N PRO A 117 11.76 -14.08 -1.59
CA PRO A 117 12.85 -15.01 -1.86
C PRO A 117 14.11 -14.57 -1.14
N ASP A 118 14.98 -15.53 -0.80
CA ASP A 118 16.26 -15.26 -0.16
C ASP A 118 17.08 -14.31 -1.06
N LEU A 119 17.06 -13.02 -0.71
CA LEU A 119 17.72 -11.97 -1.47
C LEU A 119 19.25 -12.12 -1.50
N GLU A 120 19.81 -12.84 -0.52
CA GLU A 120 21.25 -13.09 -0.44
C GLU A 120 21.70 -14.11 -1.49
N LYS A 121 20.84 -15.07 -1.82
CA LYS A 121 21.09 -16.04 -2.90
C LYS A 121 20.82 -15.49 -4.28
N GLY A 122 20.08 -14.40 -4.37
CA GLY A 122 19.73 -13.74 -5.62
C GLY A 122 18.84 -14.60 -6.54
N LEU A 123 18.26 -13.93 -7.51
CA LEU A 123 17.72 -14.62 -8.68
C LEU A 123 18.82 -14.61 -9.76
N PRO A 124 18.98 -15.69 -10.54
CA PRO A 124 19.84 -15.64 -11.72
C PRO A 124 19.47 -14.42 -12.59
N PRO A 125 20.45 -13.72 -13.17
CA PRO A 125 20.21 -12.48 -13.93
C PRO A 125 19.14 -12.62 -15.01
N GLU A 126 19.06 -13.77 -15.64
CA GLU A 126 18.06 -14.10 -16.67
C GLU A 126 16.63 -14.16 -16.10
N LYS A 127 16.46 -14.74 -14.89
CA LYS A 127 15.17 -14.77 -14.20
C LYS A 127 14.79 -13.40 -13.65
N TYR A 128 15.76 -12.61 -13.21
CA TYR A 128 15.53 -11.23 -12.79
C TYR A 128 15.02 -10.36 -13.95
N ALA A 129 15.65 -10.47 -15.12
CA ALA A 129 15.21 -9.73 -16.29
C ALA A 129 13.76 -10.08 -16.70
N GLN A 130 13.37 -11.35 -16.62
CA GLN A 130 11.99 -11.80 -16.89
C GLN A 130 11.01 -11.30 -15.83
N VAL A 131 11.39 -11.38 -14.56
CA VAL A 131 10.57 -10.92 -13.44
C VAL A 131 10.44 -9.40 -13.42
N SER A 132 11.52 -8.65 -13.65
CA SER A 132 11.52 -7.19 -13.64
C SER A 132 10.72 -6.58 -14.79
N ALA A 133 10.69 -7.20 -15.95
CA ALA A 133 9.87 -6.75 -17.07
C ALA A 133 8.36 -6.88 -16.77
N GLY A 134 7.96 -7.90 -15.99
CA GLY A 134 6.56 -8.18 -15.65
C GLY A 134 6.11 -7.70 -14.26
N THR A 135 7.01 -7.56 -13.30
CA THR A 135 6.67 -7.43 -11.88
C THR A 135 7.12 -6.14 -11.21
N LYS A 136 7.74 -5.20 -11.92
CA LYS A 136 8.05 -3.86 -11.34
C LYS A 136 6.84 -3.19 -10.67
N ARG A 137 5.63 -3.72 -10.87
CA ARG A 137 4.38 -3.19 -10.32
C ARG A 137 3.81 -3.97 -9.14
N PHE A 138 4.33 -5.14 -8.79
CA PHE A 138 3.68 -6.03 -7.82
C PHE A 138 4.27 -5.98 -6.40
N TYR A 139 5.44 -5.37 -6.19
CA TYR A 139 6.16 -5.40 -4.91
C TYR A 139 6.59 -4.04 -4.39
N THR A 140 5.97 -3.01 -4.90
CA THR A 140 6.20 -1.64 -4.38
C THR A 140 5.07 -1.20 -3.49
#